data_8e421878735ea34cc697c7b0e510b94f
#
_entry.id   8e421878735ea34cc697c7b0e510b94f
#
_cell.length_a   1.000
_cell.length_b   1.000
_cell.length_c   1.000
_cell.angle_alpha   90.00
_cell.angle_beta   90.00
_cell.angle_gamma   90.00
#
_symmetry.space_group_name_H-M   'P 1'
#
loop_
_entity.id
_entity.type
_entity.pdbx_description
1 polymer ?
#
loop_
_entity_poly.entity_id
_entity_poly.type
_entity_poly.pdbx_seq_one_letter_code
_entity_poly.pdbx_strand_id
1 'polypeptide(L)'
;MSLNVKTDGPIDVVDVTDQVASAVPAVEAGVCTVFVNHTTAAVSINEAEPRLIDDIEQFVGELSAPDGWEHDALDGNADAHLRSSLLGRSV
;
A
#
# COMPACT_ATOMS: atom_id res chain seq x y z
N MET A 1 1.31 8.74 -16.17
CA MET A 1 2.07 9.48 -15.15
C MET A 1 2.44 8.55 -14.01
N SER A 2 3.65 8.60 -13.54
CA SER A 2 4.15 7.69 -12.49
C SER A 2 4.69 8.46 -11.30
N LEU A 3 4.46 7.89 -10.11
CA LEU A 3 5.04 8.36 -8.86
C LEU A 3 5.91 7.26 -8.28
N ASN A 4 7.02 7.63 -7.66
CA ASN A 4 7.88 6.69 -6.95
C ASN A 4 7.71 6.89 -5.45
N VAL A 5 7.41 5.81 -4.75
CA VAL A 5 7.27 5.79 -3.30
C VAL A 5 8.25 4.77 -2.74
N LYS A 6 9.05 5.20 -1.78
CA LYS A 6 9.98 4.33 -1.08
C LYS A 6 9.38 3.90 0.25
N THR A 7 9.42 2.61 0.54
CA THR A 7 8.98 2.05 1.81
C THR A 7 10.19 1.55 2.60
N ASP A 8 10.04 1.54 3.92
CA ASP A 8 11.06 1.07 4.85
C ASP A 8 10.53 -0.11 5.66
N GLY A 9 11.32 -1.16 5.75
CA GLY A 9 10.98 -2.34 6.53
C GLY A 9 9.92 -3.26 5.89
N PRO A 10 9.54 -4.33 6.58
CA PRO A 10 8.63 -5.34 6.04
C PRO A 10 7.18 -4.85 5.92
N ILE A 11 6.75 -3.91 6.76
CA ILE A 11 5.44 -3.28 6.68
C ILE A 11 5.63 -1.79 6.92
N ASP A 12 5.14 -1.00 5.98
CA ASP A 12 5.24 0.45 6.06
C ASP A 12 3.99 1.08 5.44
N VAL A 13 3.46 2.09 6.10
CA VAL A 13 2.31 2.86 5.63
C VAL A 13 2.78 4.25 5.29
N VAL A 14 2.62 4.63 4.03
CA VAL A 14 3.09 5.92 3.51
C VAL A 14 1.90 6.71 2.98
N ASP A 15 1.72 7.93 3.49
CA ASP A 15 0.75 8.87 2.96
C ASP A 15 1.27 9.50 1.67
N VAL A 16 0.59 9.25 0.57
CA VAL A 16 0.98 9.75 -0.76
C VAL A 16 0.02 10.83 -1.28
N THR A 17 -0.83 11.38 -0.42
CA THR A 17 -1.86 12.35 -0.80
C THR A 17 -1.29 13.54 -1.56
N ASP A 18 -0.24 14.17 -1.05
CA ASP A 18 0.34 15.36 -1.67
C ASP A 18 1.01 15.05 -3.01
N GLN A 19 1.66 13.90 -3.11
CA GLN A 19 2.27 13.44 -4.37
C GLN A 19 1.21 13.20 -5.45
N VAL A 20 0.09 12.58 -5.08
CA VAL A 20 -1.03 12.35 -5.99
C VAL A 20 -1.66 13.68 -6.40
N ALA A 21 -1.94 14.55 -5.44
CA ALA A 21 -2.53 15.87 -5.71
C ALA A 21 -1.67 16.69 -6.66
N SER A 22 -0.35 16.67 -6.49
CA SER A 22 0.59 17.37 -7.37
C SER A 22 0.66 16.80 -8.78
N ALA A 23 0.32 15.53 -8.95
CA ALA A 23 0.35 14.85 -10.24
C ALA A 23 -0.95 15.04 -11.04
N VAL A 24 -2.05 15.36 -10.39
CA VAL A 24 -3.35 15.56 -11.03
C VAL A 24 -3.36 16.91 -11.76
N PRO A 25 -3.76 16.95 -13.06
CA PRO A 25 -3.85 18.21 -13.76
C PRO A 25 -4.95 19.12 -13.19
N ALA A 26 -4.82 20.43 -13.42
CA ALA A 26 -5.79 21.41 -12.96
C ALA A 26 -7.10 21.30 -13.75
N VAL A 27 -8.04 20.52 -13.21
CA VAL A 27 -9.40 20.33 -13.76
C VAL A 27 -10.43 20.63 -12.67
N GLU A 28 -11.63 21.06 -13.07
CA GLU A 28 -12.70 21.33 -12.11
C GLU A 28 -13.24 20.06 -11.47
N ALA A 29 -13.37 18.99 -12.24
CA ALA A 29 -13.86 17.71 -11.78
C ALA A 29 -13.36 16.59 -12.69
N GLY A 30 -13.31 15.40 -12.16
CA GLY A 30 -12.88 14.24 -12.92
C GLY A 30 -12.71 13.00 -12.03
N VAL A 31 -12.24 11.94 -12.63
CA VAL A 31 -11.91 10.68 -11.93
C VAL A 31 -10.39 10.50 -11.96
N CYS A 32 -9.82 10.26 -10.81
CA CYS A 32 -8.40 9.93 -10.67
C CYS A 32 -8.29 8.49 -10.16
N THR A 33 -7.61 7.65 -10.91
CA THR A 33 -7.31 6.29 -10.47
C THR A 33 -5.85 6.20 -10.08
N VAL A 34 -5.61 5.70 -8.88
CA VAL A 34 -4.26 5.41 -8.37
C VAL A 34 -4.08 3.90 -8.40
N PHE A 35 -3.04 3.46 -9.09
CA PHE A 35 -2.72 2.03 -9.22
C PHE A 35 -1.30 1.75 -8.75
N VAL A 36 -1.14 0.72 -7.91
CA VAL A 36 0.17 0.26 -7.44
C VAL A 36 0.66 -0.85 -8.36
N ASN A 37 1.73 -0.57 -9.09
CA ASN A 37 2.32 -1.53 -10.01
C ASN A 37 3.31 -2.45 -9.30
N HIS A 38 2.83 -3.15 -8.27
CA HIS A 38 3.64 -4.09 -7.49
C HIS A 38 2.73 -5.10 -6.79
N THR A 39 3.16 -6.35 -6.71
CA THR A 39 2.34 -7.44 -6.15
C THR A 39 2.51 -7.63 -4.64
N THR A 40 3.36 -6.82 -4.00
CA THR A 40 3.56 -6.84 -2.54
C THR A 40 3.15 -5.53 -1.87
N ALA A 41 2.46 -4.67 -2.58
CA ALA A 41 1.98 -3.40 -2.07
C ALA A 41 0.49 -3.21 -2.34
N ALA A 42 -0.12 -2.27 -1.66
CA ALA A 42 -1.53 -1.95 -1.81
C ALA A 42 -1.73 -0.45 -1.65
N VAL A 43 -2.89 0.04 -2.07
CA VAL A 43 -3.29 1.43 -1.88
C VAL A 43 -4.73 1.50 -1.40
N SER A 44 -5.01 2.43 -0.51
CA SER A 44 -6.37 2.67 -0.02
C SER A 44 -6.57 4.15 0.31
N ILE A 45 -7.81 4.54 0.51
CA ILE A 45 -8.16 5.88 0.98
C ILE A 45 -8.54 5.76 2.45
N ASN A 46 -7.86 6.55 3.28
CA ASN A 46 -8.16 6.62 4.70
C ASN A 46 -7.70 7.97 5.27
N GLU A 47 -7.95 8.17 6.54
CA GLU A 47 -7.51 9.37 7.25
C GLU A 47 -6.03 9.26 7.64
N ALA A 48 -5.24 10.30 7.36
CA ALA A 48 -3.81 10.33 7.66
C ALA A 48 -3.54 10.87 9.07
N GLU A 49 -4.27 10.37 10.06
CA GLU A 49 -4.05 10.71 11.46
C GLU A 49 -2.94 9.81 12.03
N PRO A 50 -1.92 10.38 12.73
CA PRO A 50 -0.73 9.60 13.11
C PRO A 50 -1.00 8.33 13.90
N ARG A 51 -1.95 8.37 14.84
CA ARG A 51 -2.29 7.19 15.65
C ARG A 51 -3.00 6.13 14.81
N LEU A 52 -3.86 6.58 13.88
CA LEU A 52 -4.55 5.67 12.97
C LEU A 52 -3.56 5.00 11.99
N ILE A 53 -2.57 5.75 11.52
CA ILE A 53 -1.52 5.18 10.67
C ILE A 53 -0.77 4.06 11.41
N ASP A 54 -0.42 4.27 12.68
CA ASP A 54 0.20 3.22 13.50
C ASP A 54 -0.71 2.02 13.68
N ASP A 55 -2.00 2.25 13.90
CA ASP A 55 -3.00 1.18 14.03
C ASP A 55 -3.18 0.41 12.72
N ILE A 56 -3.18 1.09 11.58
CA ILE A 56 -3.26 0.46 10.26
C ILE A 56 -2.04 -0.43 10.04
N GLU A 57 -0.85 0.05 10.36
CA GLU A 57 0.38 -0.73 10.23
C GLU A 57 0.32 -2.01 11.08
N GLN A 58 -0.12 -1.89 12.32
CA GLN A 58 -0.32 -3.04 13.21
C GLN A 58 -1.36 -4.00 12.65
N PHE A 59 -2.52 -3.49 12.25
CA PHE A 59 -3.61 -4.29 11.72
C PHE A 59 -3.19 -5.06 10.45
N VAL A 60 -2.54 -4.39 9.52
CA VAL A 60 -2.02 -5.01 8.30
C VAL A 60 -1.00 -6.10 8.64
N GLY A 61 -0.16 -5.87 9.63
CA GLY A 61 0.79 -6.86 10.12
C GLY A 61 0.12 -8.13 10.66
N GLU A 62 -1.06 -8.01 11.22
CA GLU A 62 -1.81 -9.13 11.81
C GLU A 62 -2.67 -9.90 10.79
N LEU A 63 -2.86 -9.37 9.58
CA LEU A 63 -3.72 -10.00 8.56
C LEU A 63 -3.19 -11.33 8.05
N SER A 64 -1.90 -11.56 8.13
CA SER A 64 -1.26 -12.77 7.61
C SER A 64 -0.10 -13.18 8.49
N ALA A 65 0.09 -14.47 8.66
CA ALA A 65 1.29 -14.99 9.30
C ALA A 65 2.53 -14.53 8.51
N PRO A 66 3.63 -14.13 9.19
CA PRO A 66 4.81 -13.59 8.51
C PRO A 66 5.62 -14.65 7.76
N ASP A 67 5.44 -15.92 8.07
CA ASP A 67 6.18 -17.02 7.47
C ASP A 67 5.34 -18.32 7.44
N GLY A 68 5.95 -19.38 6.97
CA GLY A 68 5.31 -20.70 6.90
C GLY A 68 4.55 -20.93 5.59
N TRP A 69 4.69 -20.07 4.59
CA TRP A 69 4.04 -20.19 3.28
C TRP A 69 4.97 -20.88 2.26
N GLU A 70 4.39 -21.57 1.30
CA GLU A 70 5.18 -22.27 0.27
C GLU A 70 6.07 -21.34 -0.55
N HIS A 71 5.57 -20.13 -0.89
CA HIS A 71 6.34 -19.13 -1.64
C HIS A 71 7.57 -18.63 -0.88
N ASP A 72 7.60 -18.76 0.43
CA ASP A 72 8.76 -18.38 1.26
C ASP A 72 10.02 -19.18 0.90
N ALA A 73 9.86 -20.34 0.30
CA ALA A 73 11.00 -21.11 -0.22
C ALA A 73 11.73 -20.39 -1.36
N LEU A 74 11.05 -19.46 -2.05
CA LEU A 74 11.64 -18.66 -3.13
C LEU A 74 12.17 -17.31 -2.61
N ASP A 75 11.29 -16.48 -2.01
CA ASP A 75 11.62 -15.08 -1.71
C ASP A 75 11.39 -14.67 -0.24
N GLY A 76 10.70 -15.47 0.56
CA GLY A 76 10.38 -15.15 1.94
C GLY A 76 9.41 -13.98 2.12
N ASN A 77 8.59 -13.67 1.11
CA ASN A 77 7.67 -12.53 1.10
C ASN A 77 6.23 -12.90 0.75
N ALA A 78 5.83 -14.15 0.98
CA ALA A 78 4.48 -14.60 0.68
C ALA A 78 3.43 -13.79 1.42
N ASP A 79 3.68 -13.44 2.68
CA ASP A 79 2.78 -12.63 3.50
C ASP A 79 2.48 -11.26 2.85
N ALA A 80 3.48 -10.63 2.24
CA ALA A 80 3.29 -9.35 1.55
C ALA A 80 2.38 -9.50 0.33
N HIS A 81 2.55 -10.56 -0.46
CA HIS A 81 1.66 -10.87 -1.58
C HIS A 81 0.23 -11.12 -1.13
N LEU A 82 0.05 -11.84 -0.04
CA LEU A 82 -1.27 -12.16 0.50
C LEU A 82 -1.98 -10.93 1.03
N ARG A 83 -1.29 -10.07 1.75
CA ARG A 83 -1.82 -8.79 2.23
C ARG A 83 -2.22 -7.89 1.07
N SER A 84 -1.36 -7.77 0.07
CA SER A 84 -1.64 -6.98 -1.13
C SER A 84 -2.88 -7.47 -1.87
N SER A 85 -3.03 -8.78 -2.00
CA SER A 85 -4.21 -9.38 -2.64
C SER A 85 -5.51 -9.03 -1.92
N LEU A 86 -5.48 -8.98 -0.60
CA LEU A 86 -6.65 -8.67 0.21
C LEU A 86 -6.98 -7.18 0.19
N LEU A 87 -5.97 -6.31 0.31
CA LEU A 87 -6.15 -4.88 0.45
C LEU A 87 -6.42 -4.17 -0.88
N GLY A 88 -5.93 -4.73 -1.98
CA GLY A 88 -6.15 -4.17 -3.31
C GLY A 88 -5.07 -3.19 -3.76
N ARG A 89 -4.95 -3.04 -5.08
CA ARG A 89 -3.90 -2.25 -5.72
C ARG A 89 -4.39 -1.03 -6.47
N SER A 90 -5.66 -0.70 -6.38
CA SER A 90 -6.20 0.49 -7.04
C SER A 90 -7.29 1.17 -6.22
N VAL A 91 -7.36 2.46 -6.39
CA VAL A 91 -8.39 3.27 -5.76
C VAL A 91 -8.70 4.50 -6.61
#